data_d67d05c223754959a407ee4e7bf71ad1
#
_entry.id   d67d05c223754959a407ee4e7bf71ad1
#
_cell.length_a   1.000
_cell.length_b   1.000
_cell.length_c   1.000
_cell.angle_alpha   90.00
_cell.angle_beta   90.00
_cell.angle_gamma   90.00
#
_symmetry.space_group_name_H-M   'P 1'
#
loop_
_entity.id
_entity.type
_entity.pdbx_description
1 polymer ?
#
loop_
_entity_poly.entity_id
_entity_poly.type
_entity_poly.pdbx_seq_one_letter_code
_entity_poly.pdbx_strand_id
1 'polypeptide(L)'
;MTELQNALACAQRVFDFIDEAPILPDAPDAVTLPHGAGSVEFEHVKFRYVPDVPLIEDMNLHVQPGQRIALVGPTGCGKTTLVNLLMRFYEINGGTLKVDGHSIDTVTRDSLRGNLGMVLQETWLKAGTVADNIAYGKPDATREEIIDAAKRARAHSF
;
A
#
# COMPACT_ATOMS: atom_id res chain seq x y z
N MET A 1 12.78 42.03 7.58
CA MET A 1 13.31 41.24 6.43
C MET A 1 13.14 39.74 6.64
N THR A 2 13.36 39.25 7.84
CA THR A 2 13.21 37.82 8.18
C THR A 2 11.78 37.26 8.01
N GLU A 3 10.73 38.01 8.34
CA GLU A 3 9.33 37.53 8.19
C GLU A 3 8.94 37.36 6.71
N LEU A 4 9.35 38.28 5.84
CA LEU A 4 9.09 38.13 4.41
C LEU A 4 9.83 36.97 3.79
N GLN A 5 11.07 36.71 4.22
CA GLN A 5 11.83 35.55 3.78
C GLN A 5 11.20 34.22 4.25
N ASN A 6 10.71 34.17 5.50
CA ASN A 6 9.98 33.01 6.02
C ASN A 6 8.67 32.79 5.25
N ALA A 7 7.91 33.86 4.98
CA ALA A 7 6.67 33.77 4.20
C ALA A 7 6.92 33.24 2.78
N LEU A 8 7.98 33.73 2.10
CA LEU A 8 8.37 33.26 0.78
C LEU A 8 8.80 31.78 0.80
N ALA A 9 9.58 31.36 1.81
CA ALA A 9 9.99 29.98 1.96
C ALA A 9 8.79 29.04 2.22
N CYS A 10 7.80 29.48 3.01
CA CYS A 10 6.57 28.74 3.22
C CYS A 10 5.73 28.66 1.93
N ALA A 11 5.59 29.77 1.21
CA ALA A 11 4.88 29.79 -0.06
C ALA A 11 5.55 28.86 -1.10
N GLN A 12 6.88 28.88 -1.19
CA GLN A 12 7.62 27.99 -2.07
C GLN A 12 7.30 26.50 -1.77
N ARG A 13 7.33 26.09 -0.50
CA ARG A 13 7.00 24.71 -0.13
C ARG A 13 5.58 24.30 -0.50
N VAL A 14 4.63 25.23 -0.40
CA VAL A 14 3.24 25.00 -0.81
C VAL A 14 3.15 24.83 -2.32
N PHE A 15 3.83 25.69 -3.09
CA PHE A 15 3.88 25.55 -4.55
C PHE A 15 4.60 24.30 -5.00
N ASP A 16 5.75 23.96 -4.40
CA ASP A 16 6.46 22.71 -4.68
C ASP A 16 5.56 21.49 -4.48
N PHE A 17 4.70 21.51 -3.43
CA PHE A 17 3.73 20.45 -3.18
C PHE A 17 2.57 20.44 -4.20
N ILE A 18 2.08 21.61 -4.62
CA ILE A 18 1.01 21.72 -5.62
C ILE A 18 1.50 21.29 -7.01
N ASP A 19 2.74 21.60 -7.32
CA ASP A 19 3.39 21.30 -8.60
C ASP A 19 3.96 19.87 -8.67
N GLU A 20 3.87 19.11 -7.55
CA GLU A 20 4.29 17.70 -7.54
C GLU A 20 3.50 16.90 -8.58
N ALA A 21 4.22 16.11 -9.35
CA ALA A 21 3.61 15.31 -10.40
C ALA A 21 2.55 14.35 -9.83
N PRO A 22 1.32 14.33 -10.36
CA PRO A 22 0.30 13.41 -9.89
C PRO A 22 0.72 11.96 -10.15
N ILE A 23 0.23 11.05 -9.31
CA ILE A 23 0.40 9.61 -9.53
C ILE A 23 -0.12 9.27 -10.94
N LEU A 24 0.67 8.50 -11.69
CA LEU A 24 0.26 8.03 -13.02
C LEU A 24 -1.12 7.34 -12.92
N PRO A 25 -2.06 7.65 -13.80
CA PRO A 25 -3.35 6.97 -13.83
C PRO A 25 -3.15 5.46 -14.09
N ASP A 26 -4.14 4.66 -13.76
CA ASP A 26 -4.16 3.27 -14.17
C ASP A 26 -4.17 3.18 -15.70
N ALA A 27 -3.66 2.07 -16.25
CA ALA A 27 -3.65 1.84 -17.69
C ALA A 27 -5.10 1.93 -18.22
N PRO A 28 -5.32 2.46 -19.45
CA PRO A 28 -6.68 2.61 -19.99
C PRO A 28 -7.43 1.28 -20.13
N ASP A 29 -6.69 0.18 -20.23
CA ASP A 29 -7.18 -1.19 -20.34
C ASP A 29 -7.06 -1.98 -19.03
N ALA A 30 -6.76 -1.29 -17.91
CA ALA A 30 -6.66 -1.92 -16.60
C ALA A 30 -7.98 -2.60 -16.21
N VAL A 31 -7.85 -3.85 -15.78
CA VAL A 31 -9.01 -4.67 -15.37
C VAL A 31 -9.20 -4.65 -13.86
N THR A 32 -10.40 -4.96 -13.41
CA THR A 32 -10.67 -5.16 -11.98
C THR A 32 -10.08 -6.48 -11.53
N LEU A 33 -9.21 -6.46 -10.51
CA LEU A 33 -8.72 -7.69 -9.88
C LEU A 33 -9.87 -8.38 -9.14
N PRO A 34 -10.24 -9.60 -9.51
CA PRO A 34 -11.27 -10.34 -8.78
C PRO A 34 -10.77 -10.71 -7.38
N HIS A 35 -11.69 -10.99 -6.44
CA HIS A 35 -11.31 -11.57 -5.17
C HIS A 35 -10.70 -12.96 -5.40
N GLY A 36 -9.45 -13.12 -4.97
CA GLY A 36 -8.66 -14.30 -5.22
C GLY A 36 -8.26 -15.04 -3.94
N ALA A 37 -7.38 -16.00 -4.11
CA ALA A 37 -6.88 -16.84 -3.02
C ALA A 37 -5.72 -16.20 -2.26
N GLY A 38 -5.12 -15.14 -2.79
CA GLY A 38 -4.04 -14.38 -2.16
C GLY A 38 -2.65 -14.92 -2.47
N SER A 39 -2.40 -15.44 -3.68
CA SER A 39 -1.03 -15.71 -4.11
C SER A 39 -0.31 -14.41 -4.49
N VAL A 40 0.99 -14.34 -4.21
CA VAL A 40 1.84 -13.19 -4.55
C VAL A 40 3.14 -13.67 -5.16
N GLU A 41 3.53 -13.07 -6.28
CA GLU A 41 4.74 -13.43 -6.99
C GLU A 41 5.57 -12.19 -7.33
N PHE A 42 6.84 -12.21 -6.93
CA PHE A 42 7.87 -11.26 -7.36
C PHE A 42 8.82 -12.02 -8.29
N GLU A 43 8.93 -11.59 -9.52
CA GLU A 43 9.79 -12.18 -10.53
C GLU A 43 10.80 -11.14 -11.02
N HIS A 44 12.07 -11.31 -10.64
CA HIS A 44 13.16 -10.40 -11.00
C HIS A 44 12.88 -8.92 -10.72
N VAL A 45 12.14 -8.64 -9.64
CA VAL A 45 11.73 -7.27 -9.29
C VAL A 45 12.93 -6.44 -8.92
N LYS A 46 13.01 -5.25 -9.56
CA LYS A 46 14.02 -4.22 -9.30
C LYS A 46 13.32 -2.94 -8.84
N PHE A 47 13.89 -2.30 -7.82
CA PHE A 47 13.36 -1.04 -7.34
C PHE A 47 14.43 -0.17 -6.70
N ARG A 48 14.28 1.14 -6.89
CA ARG A 48 15.05 2.21 -6.26
C ARG A 48 14.19 3.46 -6.14
N TYR A 49 14.34 4.18 -5.04
CA TYR A 49 13.70 5.48 -4.86
C TYR A 49 14.44 6.59 -5.61
N VAL A 50 15.77 6.47 -5.69
CA VAL A 50 16.64 7.43 -6.35
C VAL A 50 17.42 6.70 -7.45
N PRO A 51 17.54 7.25 -8.65
CA PRO A 51 18.11 6.56 -9.82
C PRO A 51 19.47 5.88 -9.57
N ASP A 52 20.34 6.50 -8.80
CA ASP A 52 21.72 6.03 -8.60
C ASP A 52 21.93 5.22 -7.31
N VAL A 53 20.85 4.97 -6.54
CA VAL A 53 20.91 4.23 -5.28
C VAL A 53 20.04 2.97 -5.37
N PRO A 54 20.61 1.81 -5.77
CA PRO A 54 19.85 0.56 -5.84
C PRO A 54 19.41 0.14 -4.44
N LEU A 55 18.17 -0.33 -4.32
CA LEU A 55 17.63 -0.88 -3.07
C LEU A 55 17.23 -2.35 -3.22
N ILE A 56 16.55 -2.68 -4.30
CA ILE A 56 16.16 -4.04 -4.66
C ILE A 56 16.68 -4.26 -6.08
N GLU A 57 17.62 -5.21 -6.23
CA GLU A 57 18.30 -5.43 -7.53
C GLU A 57 17.72 -6.62 -8.28
N ASP A 58 17.30 -7.67 -7.58
CA ASP A 58 16.73 -8.88 -8.18
C ASP A 58 15.94 -9.67 -7.12
N MET A 59 14.72 -9.22 -6.83
CA MET A 59 13.86 -9.89 -5.85
C MET A 59 13.02 -10.95 -6.52
N ASN A 60 13.15 -12.18 -6.02
CA ASN A 60 12.36 -13.33 -6.42
C ASN A 60 11.67 -13.91 -5.19
N LEU A 61 10.35 -13.94 -5.17
CA LEU A 61 9.54 -14.47 -4.07
C LEU A 61 8.23 -15.04 -4.62
N HIS A 62 7.89 -16.23 -4.19
CA HIS A 62 6.59 -16.83 -4.48
C HIS A 62 5.88 -17.18 -3.17
N VAL A 63 4.71 -16.59 -2.97
CA VAL A 63 3.86 -16.79 -1.79
C VAL A 63 2.59 -17.50 -2.22
N GLN A 64 2.35 -18.68 -1.63
CA GLN A 64 1.14 -19.45 -1.92
C GLN A 64 -0.05 -18.95 -1.10
N PRO A 65 -1.29 -19.18 -1.57
CA PRO A 65 -2.50 -18.87 -0.81
C PRO A 65 -2.46 -19.40 0.62
N GLY A 66 -2.82 -18.54 1.58
CA GLY A 66 -2.84 -18.89 3.01
C GLY A 66 -1.46 -19.00 3.68
N GLN A 67 -0.37 -18.82 2.95
CA GLN A 67 0.98 -18.87 3.49
C GLN A 67 1.28 -17.64 4.34
N ARG A 68 1.99 -17.82 5.44
CA ARG A 68 2.52 -16.74 6.27
C ARG A 68 4.01 -16.56 6.00
N ILE A 69 4.42 -15.37 5.62
CA ILE A 69 5.80 -15.01 5.32
C ILE A 69 6.30 -14.00 6.34
N ALA A 70 7.48 -14.23 6.89
CA ALA A 70 8.20 -13.25 7.70
C ALA A 70 9.34 -12.64 6.87
N LEU A 71 9.34 -11.32 6.71
CA LEU A 71 10.43 -10.58 6.11
C LEU A 71 11.42 -10.17 7.19
N VAL A 72 12.62 -10.73 7.17
CA VAL A 72 13.66 -10.50 8.18
C VAL A 72 14.87 -9.82 7.54
N GLY A 73 15.48 -8.90 8.25
CA GLY A 73 16.66 -8.17 7.79
C GLY A 73 16.91 -6.89 8.60
N PRO A 74 18.07 -6.27 8.45
CA PRO A 74 18.42 -5.02 9.14
C PRO A 74 17.51 -3.87 8.73
N THR A 75 17.54 -2.78 9.51
CA THR A 75 16.82 -1.55 9.13
C THR A 75 17.38 -1.02 7.82
N GLY A 76 16.49 -0.55 6.92
CA GLY A 76 16.88 -0.02 5.62
C GLY A 76 17.05 -1.05 4.49
N CYS A 77 16.95 -2.37 4.74
CA CYS A 77 17.11 -3.40 3.70
C CYS A 77 15.87 -3.57 2.77
N GLY A 78 14.88 -2.68 2.84
CA GLY A 78 13.75 -2.68 1.90
C GLY A 78 12.51 -3.49 2.33
N LYS A 79 12.39 -3.98 3.58
CA LYS A 79 11.20 -4.74 4.03
C LYS A 79 9.88 -3.98 3.82
N THR A 80 9.82 -2.75 4.30
CA THR A 80 8.65 -1.88 4.12
C THR A 80 8.44 -1.53 2.65
N THR A 81 9.52 -1.41 1.89
CA THR A 81 9.46 -1.14 0.45
C THR A 81 8.76 -2.27 -0.29
N LEU A 82 9.01 -3.55 0.04
CA LEU A 82 8.31 -4.67 -0.60
C LEU A 82 6.79 -4.58 -0.38
N VAL A 83 6.36 -4.22 0.83
CA VAL A 83 4.93 -4.01 1.12
C VAL A 83 4.37 -2.82 0.33
N ASN A 84 5.12 -1.72 0.26
CA ASN A 84 4.72 -0.55 -0.52
C ASN A 84 4.61 -0.84 -2.02
N LEU A 85 5.49 -1.67 -2.57
CA LEU A 85 5.42 -2.13 -3.96
C LEU A 85 4.19 -3.01 -4.19
N LEU A 86 3.89 -3.94 -3.26
CA LEU A 86 2.70 -4.78 -3.34
C LEU A 86 1.41 -3.94 -3.33
N MET A 87 1.36 -2.87 -2.52
CA MET A 87 0.24 -1.91 -2.47
C MET A 87 0.23 -0.94 -3.68
N ARG A 88 1.24 -1.05 -4.56
CA ARG A 88 1.43 -0.17 -5.71
C ARG A 88 1.42 1.31 -5.32
N PHE A 89 2.13 1.65 -4.22
CA PHE A 89 2.44 3.04 -3.87
C PHE A 89 3.58 3.60 -4.72
N TYR A 90 4.39 2.71 -5.28
CA TYR A 90 5.47 3.00 -6.23
C TYR A 90 5.43 1.99 -7.36
N GLU A 91 5.81 2.43 -8.56
CA GLU A 91 5.99 1.54 -9.69
C GLU A 91 7.37 0.87 -9.62
N ILE A 92 7.45 -0.40 -10.00
CA ILE A 92 8.73 -1.13 -10.06
C ILE A 92 9.58 -0.63 -11.23
N ASN A 93 10.90 -0.69 -11.09
CA ASN A 93 11.82 -0.31 -12.18
C ASN A 93 12.13 -1.45 -13.13
N GLY A 94 11.75 -2.67 -12.81
CA GLY A 94 11.92 -3.86 -13.66
C GLY A 94 11.42 -5.12 -12.99
N GLY A 95 11.29 -6.17 -13.76
CA GLY A 95 10.68 -7.43 -13.33
C GLY A 95 9.15 -7.39 -13.39
N THR A 96 8.51 -8.30 -12.69
CA THR A 96 7.04 -8.41 -12.63
C THR A 96 6.60 -8.71 -11.20
N LEU A 97 5.53 -8.06 -10.76
CA LEU A 97 4.86 -8.34 -9.50
C LEU A 97 3.42 -8.74 -9.81
N LYS A 98 3.01 -9.91 -9.31
CA LYS A 98 1.68 -10.46 -9.56
C LYS A 98 0.93 -10.74 -8.26
N VAL A 99 -0.38 -10.55 -8.31
CA VAL A 99 -1.34 -10.98 -7.26
C VAL A 99 -2.39 -11.84 -7.94
N ASP A 100 -2.56 -13.07 -7.45
CA ASP A 100 -3.45 -14.08 -8.01
C ASP A 100 -3.29 -14.27 -9.53
N GLY A 101 -2.02 -14.28 -9.99
CA GLY A 101 -1.63 -14.46 -11.39
C GLY A 101 -1.77 -13.21 -12.26
N HIS A 102 -2.31 -12.10 -11.75
CA HIS A 102 -2.46 -10.84 -12.47
C HIS A 102 -1.31 -9.90 -12.15
N SER A 103 -0.66 -9.32 -13.15
CA SER A 103 0.35 -8.29 -12.95
C SER A 103 -0.28 -7.03 -12.38
N ILE A 104 0.32 -6.45 -11.34
CA ILE A 104 -0.28 -5.30 -10.63
C ILE A 104 -0.38 -4.03 -11.48
N ASP A 105 0.37 -3.92 -12.56
CA ASP A 105 0.32 -2.81 -13.52
C ASP A 105 -0.86 -2.92 -14.50
N THR A 106 -1.41 -4.13 -14.67
CA THR A 106 -2.55 -4.39 -15.56
C THR A 106 -3.91 -4.35 -14.86
N VAL A 107 -3.92 -4.17 -13.54
CA VAL A 107 -5.16 -4.06 -12.76
C VAL A 107 -5.33 -2.66 -12.19
N THR A 108 -6.58 -2.29 -11.87
CA THR A 108 -6.83 -1.00 -11.22
C THR A 108 -6.32 -1.00 -9.79
N ARG A 109 -5.72 0.13 -9.34
CA ARG A 109 -5.22 0.28 -7.96
C ARG A 109 -6.30 0.07 -6.92
N ASP A 110 -7.52 0.52 -7.20
CA ASP A 110 -8.65 0.38 -6.29
C ASP A 110 -8.99 -1.10 -6.06
N SER A 111 -9.05 -1.91 -7.12
CA SER A 111 -9.33 -3.34 -7.00
C SER A 111 -8.18 -4.10 -6.36
N LEU A 112 -6.92 -3.74 -6.66
CA LEU A 112 -5.74 -4.32 -6.01
C LEU A 112 -5.78 -4.05 -4.51
N ARG A 113 -5.91 -2.79 -4.11
CA ARG A 113 -5.94 -2.37 -2.70
C ARG A 113 -7.17 -2.88 -1.96
N GLY A 114 -8.31 -3.04 -2.63
CA GLY A 114 -9.51 -3.66 -2.08
C GLY A 114 -9.34 -5.14 -1.70
N ASN A 115 -8.37 -5.82 -2.31
CA ASN A 115 -8.00 -7.21 -1.99
C ASN A 115 -6.90 -7.33 -0.93
N LEU A 116 -6.28 -6.23 -0.50
CA LEU A 116 -5.15 -6.19 0.41
C LEU A 116 -5.51 -5.43 1.68
N GLY A 117 -5.17 -5.99 2.84
CA GLY A 117 -5.26 -5.30 4.12
C GLY A 117 -3.85 -4.94 4.64
N MET A 118 -3.62 -3.68 4.96
CA MET A 118 -2.35 -3.22 5.52
C MET A 118 -2.52 -2.81 6.97
N VAL A 119 -1.69 -3.38 7.86
CA VAL A 119 -1.61 -2.96 9.26
C VAL A 119 -0.30 -2.20 9.44
N LEU A 120 -0.40 -0.91 9.73
CA LEU A 120 0.75 -0.04 9.94
C LEU A 120 1.31 -0.19 11.36
N GLN A 121 2.57 0.15 11.54
CA GLN A 121 3.22 0.19 12.86
C GLN A 121 2.61 1.32 13.73
N GLU A 122 2.34 2.46 13.13
CA GLU A 122 1.60 3.56 13.76
C GLU A 122 0.12 3.40 13.44
N THR A 123 -0.69 3.20 14.48
CA THR A 123 -2.13 3.08 14.35
C THR A 123 -2.78 4.45 14.49
N TRP A 124 -3.70 4.75 13.60
CA TRP A 124 -4.52 5.96 13.68
C TRP A 124 -5.99 5.59 13.94
N LEU A 125 -6.63 6.31 14.82
CA LEU A 125 -8.05 6.16 15.10
C LEU A 125 -8.78 7.45 14.71
N LYS A 126 -9.83 7.32 13.90
CA LYS A 126 -10.72 8.40 13.58
C LYS A 126 -11.60 8.73 14.81
N ALA A 127 -11.84 10.02 15.03
CA ALA A 127 -12.81 10.45 16.03
C ALA A 127 -14.20 9.87 15.71
N GLY A 128 -14.79 9.15 16.66
CA GLY A 128 -16.05 8.43 16.49
C GLY A 128 -16.11 7.20 17.38
N THR A 129 -17.03 6.30 17.09
CA THR A 129 -17.17 5.05 17.84
C THR A 129 -16.17 3.99 17.40
N VAL A 130 -15.97 2.95 18.20
CA VAL A 130 -15.19 1.76 17.82
C VAL A 130 -15.79 1.10 16.56
N ALA A 131 -17.13 1.04 16.51
CA ALA A 131 -17.84 0.50 15.35
C ALA A 131 -17.53 1.27 14.06
N ASP A 132 -17.50 2.62 14.11
CA ASP A 132 -17.15 3.47 12.95
C ASP A 132 -15.72 3.24 12.48
N ASN A 133 -14.80 3.00 13.41
CA ASN A 133 -13.41 2.71 13.09
C ASN A 133 -13.24 1.32 12.46
N ILE A 134 -13.99 0.31 12.92
CA ILE A 134 -13.98 -1.03 12.31
C ILE A 134 -14.61 -0.99 10.91
N ALA A 135 -15.70 -0.23 10.75
CA ALA A 135 -16.40 -0.05 9.47
C ALA A 135 -15.69 0.90 8.49
N TYR A 136 -14.53 1.48 8.84
CA TYR A 136 -13.87 2.50 8.03
C TYR A 136 -13.60 2.05 6.58
N GLY A 137 -13.22 0.77 6.39
CA GLY A 137 -12.99 0.19 5.06
C GLY A 137 -14.26 -0.22 4.30
N LYS A 138 -15.41 -0.27 4.99
CA LYS A 138 -16.73 -0.62 4.42
C LYS A 138 -17.80 0.19 5.14
N PRO A 139 -18.07 1.44 4.71
CA PRO A 139 -18.98 2.36 5.39
C PRO A 139 -20.43 1.85 5.51
N ASP A 140 -20.85 0.96 4.62
CA ASP A 140 -22.15 0.29 4.58
C ASP A 140 -22.19 -1.06 5.31
N ALA A 141 -21.14 -1.38 6.09
CA ALA A 141 -21.07 -2.62 6.85
C ALA A 141 -22.21 -2.73 7.86
N THR A 142 -22.87 -3.88 7.88
CA THR A 142 -23.89 -4.18 8.88
C THR A 142 -23.28 -4.35 10.27
N ARG A 143 -24.09 -4.20 11.33
CA ARG A 143 -23.62 -4.44 12.70
C ARG A 143 -23.08 -5.85 12.90
N GLU A 144 -23.65 -6.83 12.22
CA GLU A 144 -23.21 -8.23 12.31
C GLU A 144 -21.84 -8.42 11.68
N GLU A 145 -21.58 -7.80 10.52
CA GLU A 145 -20.27 -7.80 9.86
C GLU A 145 -19.19 -7.13 10.72
N ILE A 146 -19.52 -5.99 11.35
CA ILE A 146 -18.62 -5.30 12.28
C ILE A 146 -18.26 -6.20 13.47
N ILE A 147 -19.24 -6.87 14.07
CA ILE A 147 -19.02 -7.80 15.19
C ILE A 147 -18.18 -9.00 14.74
N ASP A 148 -18.44 -9.56 13.56
CA ASP A 148 -17.66 -10.69 13.03
C ASP A 148 -16.19 -10.26 12.77
N ALA A 149 -15.98 -9.12 12.18
CA ALA A 149 -14.64 -8.54 11.99
C ALA A 149 -13.89 -8.35 13.32
N ALA A 150 -14.58 -7.80 14.33
CA ALA A 150 -14.00 -7.62 15.67
C ALA A 150 -13.64 -8.96 16.32
N LYS A 151 -14.48 -9.98 16.17
CA LYS A 151 -14.19 -11.35 16.68
C LYS A 151 -13.00 -11.98 15.98
N ARG A 152 -12.90 -11.87 14.66
CA ARG A 152 -11.75 -12.36 13.88
C ARG A 152 -10.45 -11.68 14.29
N ALA A 153 -10.51 -10.38 14.54
CA ALA A 153 -9.37 -9.58 15.01
C ALA A 153 -9.06 -9.77 16.51
N ARG A 154 -9.83 -10.59 17.26
CA ARG A 154 -9.72 -10.76 18.70
C ARG A 154 -9.94 -9.47 19.50
N ALA A 155 -10.67 -8.51 18.94
CA ALA A 155 -10.94 -7.20 19.53
C ALA A 155 -12.37 -7.06 20.12
N HIS A 156 -13.20 -8.11 20.05
CA HIS A 156 -14.61 -8.04 20.46
C HIS A 156 -14.80 -8.04 22.00
N SER A 157 -13.80 -8.46 22.75
CA SER A 157 -13.86 -8.57 24.22
C SER A 157 -13.36 -7.31 24.95
N PHE A 158 -13.03 -6.27 24.23
CA PHE A 158 -12.58 -4.97 24.76
C PHE A 158 -13.69 -3.94 24.76
#